data_c1c94aa2bc768b22722a78619ec1d59e
#
_entry.id   c1c94aa2bc768b22722a78619ec1d59e
#
_cell.length_a   1.000
_cell.length_b   1.000
_cell.length_c   1.000
_cell.angle_alpha   90.00
_cell.angle_beta   90.00
_cell.angle_gamma   90.00
#
_symmetry.space_group_name_H-M   'P 1'
#
loop_
_entity.id
_entity.type
_entity.pdbx_description
1 polymer ?
#
loop_
_entity_poly.entity_id
_entity_poly.type
_entity_poly.pdbx_seq_one_letter_code
_entity_poly.pdbx_strand_id
1 'polypeptide(L)'
;MYYIGIDLGTANTIIISDDKIAVDEPSVVALDRNNNMIAVGAKAKLMYEKEHPDIRTVRPLRDGVIADFEPCELMMRGLIKMVHTRNRLFSQSLRMVIGVPSGSTEVELRAVRDSAEHAGGRDVYLIFEPMAAAIGIGLDVEAPEGNMIVDIGGGSTEIAVISLGGIVSNNSIRVAGDDLTADIKEY
;
A
#
# COMPACT_ATOMS: atom_id res chain seq x y z
N MET A 1 11.67 19.74 -1.64
CA MET A 1 10.39 19.15 -1.23
C MET A 1 10.17 18.00 -2.18
N TYR A 2 9.89 16.83 -1.67
CA TYR A 2 9.83 15.60 -2.46
C TYR A 2 8.45 14.95 -2.25
N TYR A 3 7.83 14.54 -3.34
CA TYR A 3 6.48 13.94 -3.32
C TYR A 3 6.57 12.49 -3.75
N ILE A 4 5.86 11.61 -3.04
CA ILE A 4 5.65 10.23 -3.45
C ILE A 4 4.17 9.86 -3.32
N GLY A 5 3.68 9.07 -4.28
CA GLY A 5 2.43 8.36 -4.17
C GLY A 5 2.71 6.92 -3.75
N ILE A 6 1.96 6.39 -2.82
CA ILE A 6 2.09 5.01 -2.34
C ILE A 6 0.75 4.31 -2.48
N ASP A 7 0.74 3.24 -3.27
CA ASP A 7 -0.29 2.22 -3.22
C ASP A 7 0.19 1.14 -2.25
N LEU A 8 -0.41 1.11 -1.05
CA LEU A 8 -0.04 0.21 0.03
C LEU A 8 -0.90 -1.06 -0.02
N GLY A 9 -0.73 -1.85 -1.08
CA GLY A 9 -1.55 -3.02 -1.32
C GLY A 9 -1.17 -4.26 -0.50
N THR A 10 -2.15 -5.15 -0.27
CA THR A 10 -1.97 -6.41 0.47
C THR A 10 -0.94 -7.32 -0.19
N ALA A 11 -0.93 -7.42 -1.52
CA ALA A 11 -0.02 -8.29 -2.26
C ALA A 11 1.29 -7.58 -2.63
N ASN A 12 1.19 -6.37 -3.18
CA ASN A 12 2.32 -5.56 -3.62
C ASN A 12 2.16 -4.13 -3.13
N THR A 13 3.28 -3.46 -2.88
CA THR A 13 3.35 -2.02 -2.63
C THR A 13 4.03 -1.33 -3.80
N ILE A 14 3.34 -0.34 -4.38
CA ILE A 14 3.87 0.48 -5.47
C ILE A 14 4.17 1.88 -4.95
N ILE A 15 5.35 2.41 -5.28
CA ILE A 15 5.71 3.79 -4.97
C ILE A 15 6.00 4.53 -6.27
N ILE A 16 5.29 5.62 -6.47
CA ILE A 16 5.46 6.54 -7.60
C ILE A 16 6.24 7.76 -7.12
N SER A 17 7.20 8.17 -7.90
CA SER A 17 7.99 9.38 -7.69
C SER A 17 8.38 9.99 -9.03
N ASP A 18 8.24 11.33 -9.15
CA ASP A 18 8.55 12.05 -10.38
C ASP A 18 7.84 11.42 -11.61
N ASP A 19 6.55 11.13 -11.46
CA ASP A 19 5.66 10.53 -12.49
C ASP A 19 6.13 9.16 -13.01
N LYS A 20 6.93 8.44 -12.22
CA LYS A 20 7.43 7.10 -12.57
C LYS A 20 7.26 6.13 -11.42
N ILE A 21 7.02 4.87 -11.75
CA ILE A 21 7.10 3.79 -10.79
C ILE A 21 8.57 3.67 -10.34
N ALA A 22 8.82 4.06 -9.09
CA ALA A 22 10.13 3.99 -8.47
C ALA A 22 10.34 2.66 -7.73
N VAL A 23 9.26 2.09 -7.18
CA VAL A 23 9.24 0.80 -6.49
C VAL A 23 7.97 0.06 -6.89
N ASP A 24 8.10 -1.22 -7.19
CA ASP A 24 7.01 -2.20 -7.37
C ASP A 24 7.50 -3.50 -6.73
N GLU A 25 7.09 -3.72 -5.49
CA GLU A 25 7.64 -4.79 -4.67
C GLU A 25 6.54 -5.53 -3.89
N PRO A 26 6.70 -6.83 -3.66
CA PRO A 26 5.80 -7.57 -2.78
C PRO A 26 5.72 -6.96 -1.38
N SER A 27 4.54 -6.91 -0.80
CA SER A 27 4.28 -6.40 0.56
C SER A 27 4.71 -7.43 1.61
N VAL A 28 6.02 -7.68 1.69
CA VAL A 28 6.65 -8.67 2.58
C VAL A 28 7.89 -8.07 3.22
N VAL A 29 8.09 -8.34 4.51
CA VAL A 29 9.29 -8.00 5.25
C VAL A 29 9.87 -9.23 5.94
N ALA A 30 11.20 -9.37 5.95
CA ALA A 30 11.91 -10.39 6.69
C ALA A 30 12.62 -9.76 7.90
N LEU A 31 12.41 -10.35 9.08
CA LEU A 31 12.90 -9.88 10.36
C LEU A 31 13.79 -10.93 11.01
N ASP A 32 14.82 -10.50 11.74
CA ASP A 32 15.61 -11.38 12.62
C ASP A 32 14.88 -11.66 13.95
N ARG A 33 15.53 -12.44 14.84
CA ARG A 33 14.99 -12.75 16.17
C ARG A 33 14.77 -11.53 17.07
N ASN A 34 15.42 -10.41 16.77
CA ASN A 34 15.33 -9.16 17.52
C ASN A 34 14.36 -8.14 16.85
N ASN A 35 13.55 -8.60 15.87
CA ASN A 35 12.68 -7.77 15.05
C ASN A 35 13.40 -6.73 14.19
N ASN A 36 14.70 -6.87 13.93
CA ASN A 36 15.36 -6.00 12.97
C ASN A 36 15.07 -6.45 11.54
N MET A 37 14.83 -5.49 10.65
CA MET A 37 14.58 -5.76 9.25
C MET A 37 15.84 -6.27 8.54
N ILE A 38 15.78 -7.49 7.99
CA ILE A 38 16.83 -8.12 7.18
C ILE A 38 16.64 -7.80 5.70
N ALA A 39 15.40 -7.91 5.22
CA ALA A 39 15.04 -7.71 3.83
C ALA A 39 13.59 -7.21 3.70
N VAL A 40 13.27 -6.63 2.54
CA VAL A 40 11.93 -6.20 2.19
C VAL A 40 11.67 -6.50 0.71
N GLY A 41 10.39 -6.63 0.33
CA GLY A 41 9.98 -6.83 -1.05
C GLY A 41 10.36 -8.20 -1.59
N ALA A 42 10.80 -8.28 -2.84
CA ALA A 42 11.16 -9.51 -3.53
C ALA A 42 12.22 -10.33 -2.78
N LYS A 43 13.20 -9.64 -2.15
CA LYS A 43 14.21 -10.32 -1.34
C LYS A 43 13.62 -11.01 -0.11
N ALA A 44 12.67 -10.37 0.57
CA ALA A 44 11.97 -10.97 1.70
C ALA A 44 11.06 -12.11 1.24
N LYS A 45 10.38 -11.97 0.08
CA LYS A 45 9.54 -13.02 -0.49
C LYS A 45 10.32 -14.30 -0.79
N LEU A 46 11.56 -14.19 -1.28
CA LEU A 46 12.43 -15.35 -1.50
C LEU A 46 12.78 -16.10 -0.20
N MET A 47 12.70 -15.43 0.94
CA MET A 47 12.93 -16.03 2.27
C MET A 47 11.64 -16.63 2.85
N TYR A 48 10.46 -16.17 2.40
CA TYR A 48 9.16 -16.61 2.87
C TYR A 48 8.92 -18.11 2.66
N GLU A 49 9.45 -18.67 1.58
CA GLU A 49 9.30 -20.09 1.23
C GLU A 49 10.41 -20.97 1.83
N LYS A 50 11.37 -20.37 2.55
CA LYS A 50 12.51 -21.06 3.15
C LYS A 50 12.43 -20.94 4.65
N GLU A 51 12.02 -21.99 5.34
CA GLU A 51 12.05 -22.02 6.79
C GLU A 51 13.48 -21.82 7.30
N HIS A 52 13.70 -20.78 8.07
CA HIS A 52 14.95 -20.54 8.77
C HIS A 52 14.63 -20.18 10.23
N PRO A 53 15.23 -20.85 11.22
CA PRO A 53 14.87 -20.69 12.63
C PRO A 53 15.11 -19.27 13.17
N ASP A 54 15.92 -18.48 12.47
CA ASP A 54 16.33 -17.14 12.88
C ASP A 54 15.68 -16.02 12.05
N ILE A 55 14.86 -16.35 11.05
CA ILE A 55 14.24 -15.40 10.14
C ILE A 55 12.74 -15.62 10.12
N ARG A 56 11.98 -14.56 10.49
CA ARG A 56 10.54 -14.51 10.38
C ARG A 56 10.17 -13.62 9.19
N THR A 57 9.44 -14.14 8.23
CA THR A 57 8.85 -13.35 7.14
C THR A 57 7.40 -13.04 7.46
N VAL A 58 7.02 -11.79 7.24
CA VAL A 58 5.70 -11.25 7.58
C VAL A 58 5.11 -10.53 6.36
N ARG A 59 3.83 -10.78 6.09
CA ARG A 59 2.98 -9.93 5.25
C ARG A 59 2.18 -9.04 6.21
N PRO A 60 2.57 -7.77 6.36
CA PRO A 60 2.00 -6.92 7.40
C PRO A 60 0.60 -6.40 7.05
N LEU A 61 0.19 -6.56 5.78
CA LEU A 61 -1.12 -6.18 5.28
C LEU A 61 -1.97 -7.42 5.04
N ARG A 62 -3.24 -7.35 5.43
CA ARG A 62 -4.23 -8.40 5.19
C ARG A 62 -5.57 -7.74 4.91
N ASP A 63 -6.28 -8.24 3.91
CA ASP A 63 -7.63 -7.78 3.57
C ASP A 63 -7.70 -6.25 3.35
N GLY A 64 -6.66 -5.67 2.74
CA GLY A 64 -6.56 -4.23 2.46
C GLY A 64 -6.13 -3.36 3.64
N VAL A 65 -5.90 -3.92 4.83
CA VAL A 65 -5.57 -3.13 6.03
C VAL A 65 -4.28 -3.58 6.71
N ILE A 66 -3.73 -2.72 7.58
CA ILE A 66 -2.55 -3.06 8.38
C ILE A 66 -2.96 -4.05 9.49
N ALA A 67 -2.48 -5.28 9.39
CA ALA A 67 -2.67 -6.32 10.38
C ALA A 67 -1.56 -6.35 11.44
N ASP A 68 -0.34 -5.92 11.09
CA ASP A 68 0.81 -5.87 11.98
C ASP A 68 1.57 -4.54 11.78
N PHE A 69 1.44 -3.65 12.76
CA PHE A 69 1.88 -2.26 12.65
C PHE A 69 3.41 -2.13 12.53
N GLU A 70 4.17 -2.75 13.44
CA GLU A 70 5.64 -2.63 13.47
C GLU A 70 6.30 -3.18 12.19
N PRO A 71 5.97 -4.40 11.71
CA PRO A 71 6.45 -4.87 10.42
C PRO A 71 6.02 -4.00 9.22
N CYS A 72 4.82 -3.40 9.27
CA CYS A 72 4.36 -2.49 8.21
C CYS A 72 5.23 -1.23 8.16
N GLU A 73 5.49 -0.61 9.29
CA GLU A 73 6.39 0.55 9.40
C GLU A 73 7.79 0.23 8.86
N LEU A 74 8.37 -0.91 9.27
CA LEU A 74 9.67 -1.36 8.81
C LEU A 74 9.67 -1.62 7.29
N MET A 75 8.62 -2.24 6.77
CA MET A 75 8.45 -2.47 5.34
C MET A 75 8.41 -1.16 4.56
N MET A 76 7.53 -0.22 4.96
CA MET A 76 7.43 1.10 4.33
C MET A 76 8.76 1.84 4.35
N ARG A 77 9.44 1.87 5.50
CA ARG A 77 10.76 2.49 5.64
C ARG A 77 11.79 1.86 4.71
N GLY A 78 11.77 0.54 4.55
CA GLY A 78 12.64 -0.19 3.64
C GLY A 78 12.37 0.15 2.17
N LEU A 79 11.10 0.16 1.76
CA LEU A 79 10.68 0.48 0.39
C LEU A 79 10.96 1.94 0.02
N ILE A 80 10.69 2.89 0.93
CA ILE A 80 11.01 4.32 0.73
C ILE A 80 12.52 4.54 0.55
N LYS A 81 13.36 3.78 1.27
CA LYS A 81 14.82 3.84 1.08
C LYS A 81 15.26 3.41 -0.32
N MET A 82 14.53 2.55 -1.01
CA MET A 82 14.85 2.16 -2.39
C MET A 82 14.65 3.32 -3.36
N VAL A 83 13.67 4.21 -3.12
CA VAL A 83 13.44 5.41 -3.93
C VAL A 83 14.62 6.38 -3.84
N HIS A 84 15.23 6.51 -2.67
CA HIS A 84 16.24 7.53 -2.36
C HIS A 84 17.68 7.15 -2.70
N THR A 85 17.95 6.02 -3.31
CA THR A 85 19.32 5.55 -3.57
C THR A 85 20.16 6.45 -4.48
N ARG A 86 19.56 7.44 -5.16
CA ARG A 86 20.26 8.31 -6.14
C ARG A 86 20.65 9.71 -5.67
N ASN A 87 20.06 10.29 -4.60
CA ASN A 87 20.33 11.68 -4.20
C ASN A 87 20.45 11.85 -2.68
N ARG A 88 21.56 11.44 -2.11
CA ARG A 88 21.84 11.37 -0.66
C ARG A 88 22.29 12.67 0.03
N LEU A 89 22.28 13.82 -0.62
CA LEU A 89 22.96 15.01 -0.07
C LEU A 89 22.10 15.94 0.79
N PHE A 90 20.77 15.81 0.80
CA PHE A 90 19.91 16.62 1.66
C PHE A 90 18.74 15.79 2.19
N SER A 91 18.47 15.89 3.50
CA SER A 91 17.22 15.44 4.12
C SER A 91 16.08 16.32 3.60
N GLN A 92 15.51 15.94 2.47
CA GLN A 92 14.35 16.66 1.92
C GLN A 92 13.09 16.24 2.69
N SER A 93 12.23 17.23 2.97
CA SER A 93 10.92 17.00 3.54
C SER A 93 10.10 16.15 2.57
N LEU A 94 9.68 14.97 3.02
CA LEU A 94 8.94 14.00 2.24
C LEU A 94 7.44 14.20 2.45
N ARG A 95 6.70 14.42 1.36
CA ARG A 95 5.23 14.42 1.33
C ARG A 95 4.74 13.13 0.70
N MET A 96 3.76 12.52 1.34
CA MET A 96 3.21 11.24 0.93
C MET A 96 1.72 11.38 0.64
N VAL A 97 1.26 10.79 -0.47
CA VAL A 97 -0.15 10.52 -0.74
C VAL A 97 -0.29 9.00 -0.76
N ILE A 98 -1.16 8.45 0.09
CA ILE A 98 -1.28 7.00 0.28
C ILE A 98 -2.71 6.58 -0.03
N GLY A 99 -2.86 5.57 -0.89
CA GLY A 99 -4.12 4.88 -1.16
C GLY A 99 -4.59 4.12 0.07
N VAL A 100 -5.88 4.21 0.36
CA VAL A 100 -6.55 3.46 1.42
C VAL A 100 -7.90 2.96 0.94
N PRO A 101 -8.34 1.77 1.38
CA PRO A 101 -9.66 1.26 1.04
C PRO A 101 -10.79 2.22 1.46
N SER A 102 -11.83 2.31 0.63
CA SER A 102 -12.97 3.21 0.89
C SER A 102 -13.80 2.80 2.13
N GLY A 103 -13.71 1.53 2.52
CA GLY A 103 -14.33 0.98 3.71
C GLY A 103 -13.48 1.05 4.98
N SER A 104 -12.35 1.72 4.96
CA SER A 104 -11.45 1.80 6.12
C SER A 104 -12.07 2.55 7.29
N THR A 105 -11.89 2.00 8.48
CA THR A 105 -12.28 2.63 9.76
C THR A 105 -11.30 3.76 10.12
N GLU A 106 -11.74 4.70 10.97
CA GLU A 106 -10.89 5.76 11.50
C GLU A 106 -9.60 5.24 12.16
N VAL A 107 -9.66 4.07 12.79
CA VAL A 107 -8.51 3.42 13.43
C VAL A 107 -7.51 2.93 12.37
N GLU A 108 -7.99 2.33 11.30
CA GLU A 108 -7.18 1.87 10.18
C GLU A 108 -6.54 3.04 9.42
N LEU A 109 -7.30 4.11 9.15
CA LEU A 109 -6.78 5.34 8.54
C LEU A 109 -5.66 5.97 9.39
N ARG A 110 -5.86 6.00 10.71
CA ARG A 110 -4.85 6.48 11.64
C ARG A 110 -3.61 5.60 11.64
N ALA A 111 -3.76 4.27 11.63
CA ALA A 111 -2.64 3.33 11.58
C ALA A 111 -1.78 3.54 10.33
N VAL A 112 -2.39 3.77 9.16
CA VAL A 112 -1.66 4.08 7.91
C VAL A 112 -0.89 5.40 8.05
N ARG A 113 -1.54 6.45 8.57
CA ARG A 113 -0.91 7.76 8.78
C ARG A 113 0.29 7.67 9.73
N ASP A 114 0.10 7.05 10.89
CA ASP A 114 1.14 6.91 11.92
C ASP A 114 2.34 6.09 11.35
N SER A 115 2.07 5.00 10.63
CA SER A 115 3.12 4.20 9.97
C SER A 115 3.91 5.01 8.94
N ALA A 116 3.23 5.85 8.15
CA ALA A 116 3.87 6.68 7.14
C ALA A 116 4.73 7.80 7.76
N GLU A 117 4.24 8.44 8.83
CA GLU A 117 4.99 9.45 9.58
C GLU A 117 6.25 8.85 10.20
N HIS A 118 6.14 7.67 10.83
CA HIS A 118 7.29 6.94 11.39
C HIS A 118 8.26 6.47 10.30
N ALA A 119 7.77 6.18 9.09
CA ALA A 119 8.63 5.84 7.95
C ALA A 119 9.35 7.05 7.34
N GLY A 120 9.06 8.28 7.80
CA GLY A 120 9.74 9.51 7.42
C GLY A 120 8.89 10.53 6.65
N GLY A 121 7.59 10.31 6.55
CA GLY A 121 6.63 11.27 6.01
C GLY A 121 6.52 12.48 6.92
N ARG A 122 6.63 13.68 6.35
CA ARG A 122 6.38 14.93 7.07
C ARG A 122 4.92 15.35 6.96
N ASP A 123 4.42 15.32 5.72
CA ASP A 123 3.03 15.64 5.42
C ASP A 123 2.43 14.39 4.76
N VAL A 124 1.46 13.75 5.41
CA VAL A 124 0.81 12.52 4.94
C VAL A 124 -0.65 12.81 4.60
N TYR A 125 -1.00 12.54 3.35
CA TYR A 125 -2.35 12.64 2.82
C TYR A 125 -2.87 11.25 2.47
N LEU A 126 -4.14 11.00 2.77
CA LEU A 126 -4.80 9.74 2.41
C LEU A 126 -5.81 10.02 1.29
N ILE A 127 -5.89 9.12 0.33
CA ILE A 127 -6.86 9.13 -0.75
C ILE A 127 -7.53 7.76 -0.83
N PHE A 128 -8.83 7.71 -1.06
CA PHE A 128 -9.50 6.44 -1.29
C PHE A 128 -9.06 5.81 -2.61
N GLU A 129 -8.74 4.52 -2.58
CA GLU A 129 -8.23 3.75 -3.72
C GLU A 129 -9.09 3.90 -4.99
N PRO A 130 -10.44 3.78 -4.94
CA PRO A 130 -11.25 3.97 -6.14
C PRO A 130 -11.16 5.39 -6.72
N MET A 131 -10.98 6.42 -5.87
CA MET A 131 -10.78 7.80 -6.33
C MET A 131 -9.41 7.96 -6.99
N ALA A 132 -8.37 7.39 -6.40
CA ALA A 132 -7.03 7.39 -6.97
C ALA A 132 -7.00 6.65 -8.33
N ALA A 133 -7.67 5.51 -8.42
CA ALA A 133 -7.82 4.74 -9.67
C ALA A 133 -8.53 5.55 -10.75
N ALA A 134 -9.65 6.21 -10.42
CA ALA A 134 -10.40 7.05 -11.35
C ALA A 134 -9.54 8.18 -11.92
N ILE A 135 -8.81 8.89 -11.06
CA ILE A 135 -7.87 9.94 -11.45
C ILE A 135 -6.76 9.37 -12.34
N GLY A 136 -6.22 8.21 -11.94
CA GLY A 136 -5.09 7.56 -12.63
C GLY A 136 -5.41 7.12 -14.06
N ILE A 137 -6.65 6.72 -14.33
CA ILE A 137 -7.12 6.37 -15.69
C ILE A 137 -7.64 7.58 -16.49
N GLY A 138 -7.57 8.79 -15.90
CA GLY A 138 -7.93 10.04 -16.57
C GLY A 138 -9.42 10.33 -16.63
N LEU A 139 -10.23 9.75 -15.72
CA LEU A 139 -11.64 10.15 -15.61
C LEU A 139 -11.74 11.57 -15.05
N ASP A 140 -12.69 12.34 -15.60
CA ASP A 140 -13.09 13.62 -15.01
C ASP A 140 -13.97 13.35 -13.79
N VAL A 141 -13.33 13.25 -12.63
CA VAL A 141 -14.02 12.94 -11.36
C VAL A 141 -14.93 14.09 -10.90
N GLU A 142 -14.73 15.31 -11.40
CA GLU A 142 -15.54 16.50 -11.06
C GLU A 142 -16.79 16.62 -11.92
N ALA A 143 -16.88 15.86 -13.01
CA ALA A 143 -18.05 15.84 -13.87
C ALA A 143 -19.32 15.40 -13.11
N PRO A 144 -20.51 15.90 -13.49
CA PRO A 144 -21.78 15.50 -12.88
C PRO A 144 -22.24 14.10 -13.29
N GLU A 145 -21.44 13.40 -14.07
CA GLU A 145 -21.70 12.03 -14.52
C GLU A 145 -21.26 11.02 -13.46
N GLY A 146 -22.06 9.95 -13.25
CA GLY A 146 -21.71 8.85 -12.35
C GLY A 146 -20.78 7.86 -13.05
N ASN A 147 -19.53 7.77 -12.58
CA ASN A 147 -18.57 6.77 -13.05
C ASN A 147 -18.37 5.69 -12.00
N MET A 148 -18.54 4.43 -12.39
CA MET A 148 -18.32 3.30 -11.49
C MET A 148 -16.92 2.75 -11.69
N ILE A 149 -16.18 2.63 -10.58
CA ILE A 149 -14.87 1.97 -10.50
C ILE A 149 -15.06 0.65 -9.76
N VAL A 150 -14.46 -0.41 -10.30
CA VAL A 150 -14.29 -1.69 -9.63
C VAL A 150 -12.79 -1.96 -9.59
N ASP A 151 -12.24 -1.94 -8.39
CA ASP A 151 -10.81 -2.19 -8.12
C ASP A 151 -10.67 -3.52 -7.40
N ILE A 152 -9.99 -4.48 -8.01
CA ILE A 152 -9.78 -5.83 -7.48
C ILE A 152 -8.31 -5.97 -7.11
N GLY A 153 -8.02 -5.81 -5.82
CA GLY A 153 -6.67 -5.93 -5.28
C GLY A 153 -6.26 -7.35 -4.91
N GLY A 154 -5.26 -7.45 -4.02
CA GLY A 154 -4.83 -8.73 -3.44
C GLY A 154 -5.73 -9.19 -2.31
N GLY A 155 -6.15 -8.29 -1.42
CA GLY A 155 -6.90 -8.61 -0.20
C GLY A 155 -8.29 -7.98 -0.12
N SER A 156 -8.64 -7.03 -0.99
CA SER A 156 -9.94 -6.38 -1.03
C SER A 156 -10.41 -6.11 -2.45
N THR A 157 -11.71 -6.05 -2.65
CA THR A 157 -12.34 -5.56 -3.87
C THR A 157 -13.18 -4.34 -3.51
N GLU A 158 -12.86 -3.20 -4.13
CA GLU A 158 -13.51 -1.91 -3.93
C GLU A 158 -14.45 -1.62 -5.11
N ILE A 159 -15.67 -1.21 -4.81
CA ILE A 159 -16.65 -0.79 -5.81
C ILE A 159 -17.12 0.60 -5.41
N ALA A 160 -16.93 1.60 -6.24
CA ALA A 160 -17.36 2.96 -5.95
C ALA A 160 -17.99 3.63 -7.16
N VAL A 161 -19.00 4.46 -6.90
CA VAL A 161 -19.55 5.39 -7.87
C VAL A 161 -19.07 6.79 -7.51
N ILE A 162 -18.42 7.45 -8.46
CA ILE A 162 -17.82 8.78 -8.31
C ILE A 162 -18.57 9.77 -9.16
N SER A 163 -18.91 10.93 -8.61
CA SER A 163 -19.52 12.05 -9.29
C SER A 163 -19.27 13.34 -8.52
N LEU A 164 -19.12 14.47 -9.21
CA LEU A 164 -18.94 15.81 -8.61
C LEU A 164 -17.79 15.85 -7.56
N GLY A 165 -16.67 15.21 -7.86
CA GLY A 165 -15.49 15.18 -7.00
C GLY A 165 -15.61 14.32 -5.73
N GLY A 166 -16.69 13.54 -5.59
CA GLY A 166 -16.95 12.74 -4.40
C GLY A 166 -17.35 11.29 -4.70
N ILE A 167 -17.19 10.42 -3.71
CA ILE A 167 -17.74 9.07 -3.74
C ILE A 167 -19.19 9.13 -3.31
N VAL A 168 -20.11 8.86 -4.23
CA VAL A 168 -21.57 8.90 -4.01
C VAL A 168 -22.06 7.62 -3.36
N SER A 169 -21.47 6.48 -3.73
CA SER A 169 -21.76 5.16 -3.17
C SER A 169 -20.53 4.30 -3.24
N ASN A 170 -20.29 3.51 -2.22
CA ASN A 170 -19.19 2.55 -2.19
C ASN A 170 -19.57 1.27 -1.48
N ASN A 171 -18.89 0.20 -1.84
CA ASN A 171 -18.88 -1.06 -1.16
C ASN A 171 -17.48 -1.65 -1.21
N SER A 172 -17.03 -2.22 -0.09
CA SER A 172 -15.75 -2.89 0.04
C SER A 172 -15.98 -4.30 0.54
N ILE A 173 -15.43 -5.28 -0.15
CA ILE A 173 -15.49 -6.69 0.24
C ILE A 173 -14.10 -7.26 0.40
N ARG A 174 -13.93 -8.12 1.41
CA ARG A 174 -12.66 -8.79 1.70
C ARG A 174 -12.59 -10.15 0.98
N VAL A 175 -12.81 -10.12 -0.32
CA VAL A 175 -12.67 -11.24 -1.25
C VAL A 175 -11.94 -10.70 -2.47
N ALA A 176 -10.74 -11.20 -2.75
CA ALA A 176 -9.90 -10.67 -3.81
C ALA A 176 -8.86 -11.71 -4.31
N GLY A 177 -7.77 -11.26 -4.88
CA GLY A 177 -6.78 -12.10 -5.55
C GLY A 177 -6.16 -13.20 -4.69
N ASP A 178 -5.96 -12.96 -3.39
CA ASP A 178 -5.41 -13.96 -2.46
C ASP A 178 -6.40 -15.12 -2.25
N ASP A 179 -7.70 -14.82 -2.13
CA ASP A 179 -8.76 -15.83 -1.99
C ASP A 179 -8.90 -16.66 -3.26
N LEU A 180 -8.94 -15.99 -4.42
CA LEU A 180 -8.99 -16.68 -5.72
C LEU A 180 -7.77 -17.60 -5.93
N THR A 181 -6.60 -17.17 -5.45
CA THR A 181 -5.38 -17.97 -5.50
C THR A 181 -5.47 -19.20 -4.57
N ALA A 182 -6.05 -19.02 -3.38
CA ALA A 182 -6.25 -20.11 -2.43
C ALA A 182 -7.22 -21.16 -3.00
N ASP A 183 -8.36 -20.72 -3.54
CA ASP A 183 -9.35 -21.60 -4.16
C ASP A 183 -8.78 -22.42 -5.32
N ILE A 184 -7.93 -21.80 -6.17
CA ILE A 184 -7.25 -22.51 -7.27
C ILE A 184 -6.28 -23.56 -6.74
N LYS A 185 -5.61 -23.30 -5.61
CA LYS A 185 -4.69 -24.27 -5.02
C LYS A 185 -5.37 -25.47 -4.36
N GLU A 186 -6.60 -25.29 -3.90
CA GLU A 186 -7.41 -26.37 -3.29
C GLU A 186 -8.08 -27.26 -4.34
N TYR A 187 -8.29 -26.76 -5.56
CA TYR A 187 -8.87 -27.51 -6.69
C TYR A 187 -7.85 -28.48 -7.30
#